data_8e6b2050b3806ed84fbfed0d4e504be0
#
_entry.id   8e6b2050b3806ed84fbfed0d4e504be0
#
_cell.length_a   1.000
_cell.length_b   1.000
_cell.length_c   1.000
_cell.angle_alpha   90.00
_cell.angle_beta   90.00
_cell.angle_gamma   90.00
#
_symmetry.space_group_name_H-M   'P 1'
#
loop_
_entity.id
_entity.type
_entity.pdbx_description
1 polymer ?
#
loop_
_entity_poly.entity_id
_entity_poly.type
_entity_poly.pdbx_seq_one_letter_code
_entity_poly.pdbx_strand_id
1 'polypeptide(L)'
;FSGAASQAGMLLLCDRLWQNRLANATGAQAITSPTWPARDMDGTTNGDGVFLALELSTASSAGTPTCAVTYTNSAGTGSRTANLIDGFSATMAVGSFLRYNLQAGDTGILSIQSANLSATLTGGVCNLVAYRVIASLEITSAHIPNAVDVLTSGMPRIYDGSAPFLVFLPSSTGGTVVSGTYIETHG
;
A
#
# COMPACT_ATOMS: atom_id res chain seq x y z
N PHE A 1 -3.32 19.52 -3.21
CA PHE A 1 -2.87 19.17 -1.86
C PHE A 1 -1.63 19.99 -1.47
N SER A 2 -1.48 20.30 -0.22
CA SER A 2 -0.29 20.93 0.36
C SER A 2 0.03 20.35 1.73
N GLY A 3 1.30 20.37 2.11
CA GLY A 3 1.74 19.99 3.46
C GLY A 3 1.68 21.17 4.42
N ALA A 4 1.36 20.92 5.68
CA ALA A 4 1.32 21.95 6.74
C ALA A 4 2.69 22.23 7.39
N ALA A 5 3.64 21.33 7.25
CA ALA A 5 5.02 21.45 7.75
C ALA A 5 6.02 21.29 6.60
N SER A 6 7.29 21.64 6.82
CA SER A 6 8.37 21.61 5.82
C SER A 6 8.77 20.21 5.33
N GLN A 7 7.87 19.25 5.44
CA GLN A 7 8.10 17.87 5.00
C GLN A 7 7.70 17.73 3.52
N ALA A 8 8.68 17.55 2.68
CA ALA A 8 8.48 17.07 1.33
C ALA A 8 8.14 15.57 1.34
N GLY A 9 7.52 15.10 0.28
CA GLY A 9 7.17 13.69 0.14
C GLY A 9 6.33 13.45 -1.11
N MET A 10 5.75 12.27 -1.17
CA MET A 10 4.87 11.89 -2.27
C MET A 10 3.52 11.45 -1.70
N LEU A 11 2.45 12.06 -2.19
CA LEU A 11 1.08 11.63 -1.92
C LEU A 11 0.64 10.68 -3.02
N LEU A 12 0.25 9.47 -2.65
CA LEU A 12 -0.31 8.49 -3.56
C LEU A 12 -1.83 8.44 -3.40
N LEU A 13 -2.55 8.45 -4.50
CA LEU A 13 -3.94 8.02 -4.57
C LEU A 13 -3.94 6.55 -4.98
N CYS A 14 -4.51 5.71 -4.14
CA CYS A 14 -4.53 4.26 -4.33
C CYS A 14 -5.97 3.73 -4.35
N ASP A 15 -6.20 2.61 -5.02
CA ASP A 15 -7.42 1.81 -4.93
C ASP A 15 -7.14 0.55 -4.11
N ARG A 16 -7.90 0.31 -3.05
CA ARG A 16 -7.82 -0.88 -2.22
C ARG A 16 -8.62 -2.01 -2.86
N LEU A 17 -7.91 -3.03 -3.31
CA LEU A 17 -8.52 -4.20 -3.96
C LEU A 17 -8.96 -5.25 -2.92
N TRP A 18 -8.17 -5.40 -1.85
CA TRP A 18 -8.41 -6.40 -0.82
C TRP A 18 -7.63 -6.09 0.46
N GLN A 19 -8.12 -6.62 1.56
CA GLN A 19 -7.39 -6.63 2.84
C GLN A 19 -7.73 -7.88 3.65
N ASN A 20 -6.77 -8.34 4.45
CA ASN A 20 -6.94 -9.40 5.42
C ASN A 20 -6.12 -9.13 6.67
N ARG A 21 -6.72 -9.36 7.83
CA ARG A 21 -6.01 -9.27 9.10
C ARG A 21 -5.01 -10.41 9.21
N LEU A 22 -3.76 -10.10 9.54
CA LEU A 22 -2.77 -11.08 9.91
C LEU A 22 -2.89 -11.41 11.41
N ALA A 23 -2.75 -12.69 11.74
CA ALA A 23 -2.59 -13.06 13.14
C ALA A 23 -1.24 -12.52 13.65
N ASN A 24 -1.24 -11.97 14.85
CA ASN A 24 -0.01 -11.52 15.50
C ASN A 24 0.74 -12.72 16.10
N ALA A 25 1.23 -13.59 15.22
CA ALA A 25 1.90 -14.84 15.58
C ALA A 25 3.15 -15.03 14.71
N THR A 26 4.19 -15.57 15.31
CA THR A 26 5.43 -15.93 14.60
C THR A 26 5.19 -17.09 13.64
N GLY A 27 5.78 -17.02 12.46
CA GLY A 27 5.75 -18.09 11.47
C GLY A 27 4.83 -17.80 10.29
N ALA A 28 4.80 -18.73 9.37
CA ALA A 28 4.02 -18.64 8.15
C ALA A 28 2.52 -18.84 8.43
N GLN A 29 1.73 -17.89 7.95
CA GLN A 29 0.27 -17.92 8.00
C GLN A 29 -0.25 -18.12 6.59
N ALA A 30 -0.99 -19.20 6.35
CA ALA A 30 -1.63 -19.45 5.06
C ALA A 30 -2.69 -18.36 4.78
N ILE A 31 -2.72 -17.87 3.57
CA ILE A 31 -3.68 -16.87 3.11
C ILE A 31 -4.45 -17.45 1.94
N THR A 32 -5.77 -17.46 2.05
CA THR A 32 -6.64 -17.74 0.92
C THR A 32 -6.91 -16.42 0.20
N SER A 33 -6.12 -16.15 -0.82
CA SER A 33 -6.31 -14.97 -1.66
C SER A 33 -7.57 -15.14 -2.49
N PRO A 34 -8.51 -14.17 -2.48
CA PRO A 34 -9.59 -14.15 -3.44
C PRO A 34 -9.05 -13.83 -4.83
N THR A 35 -9.86 -14.04 -5.86
CA THR A 35 -9.63 -13.40 -7.15
C THR A 35 -9.80 -11.90 -6.96
N TRP A 36 -8.86 -11.11 -7.48
CA TRP A 36 -8.97 -9.65 -7.43
C TRP A 36 -10.23 -9.18 -8.15
N PRO A 37 -10.85 -8.09 -7.72
CA PRO A 37 -11.85 -7.43 -8.54
C PRO A 37 -11.21 -6.97 -9.85
N ALA A 38 -11.99 -6.92 -10.93
CA ALA A 38 -11.52 -6.48 -12.26
C ALA A 38 -11.20 -4.98 -12.29
N ARG A 39 -10.23 -4.59 -11.49
CA ARG A 39 -9.77 -3.21 -11.25
C ARG A 39 -8.26 -3.11 -11.11
N ASP A 40 -7.51 -4.07 -11.62
CA ASP A 40 -6.05 -3.93 -11.76
C ASP A 40 -5.71 -2.81 -12.76
N MET A 41 -4.46 -2.64 -13.13
CA MET A 41 -4.05 -1.55 -14.03
C MET A 41 -4.81 -1.58 -15.37
N ASP A 42 -5.11 -2.78 -15.88
CA ASP A 42 -5.76 -3.00 -17.17
C ASP A 42 -7.29 -3.26 -17.06
N GLY A 43 -7.85 -3.19 -15.84
CA GLY A 43 -9.25 -3.51 -15.60
C GLY A 43 -9.55 -4.99 -15.61
N THR A 44 -8.56 -5.81 -15.35
CA THR A 44 -8.66 -7.27 -15.28
C THR A 44 -8.51 -7.79 -13.85
N THR A 45 -8.47 -9.11 -13.71
CA THR A 45 -8.24 -9.82 -12.45
C THR A 45 -6.82 -10.41 -12.37
N ASN A 46 -5.96 -10.12 -13.34
CA ASN A 46 -4.63 -10.73 -13.48
C ASN A 46 -3.61 -10.18 -12.50
N GLY A 47 -3.92 -9.04 -11.88
CA GLY A 47 -3.08 -8.44 -10.84
C GLY A 47 -1.95 -7.56 -11.36
N ASP A 48 -2.01 -7.10 -12.60
CA ASP A 48 -1.04 -6.15 -13.15
C ASP A 48 -1.13 -4.80 -12.41
N GLY A 49 0.02 -4.29 -11.96
CA GLY A 49 0.08 -3.09 -11.13
C GLY A 49 -0.50 -3.22 -9.73
N VAL A 50 -0.78 -4.46 -9.28
CA VAL A 50 -1.23 -4.74 -7.90
C VAL A 50 -0.02 -4.95 -7.00
N PHE A 51 0.06 -4.19 -5.92
CA PHE A 51 1.12 -4.22 -4.92
C PHE A 51 0.57 -4.60 -3.56
N LEU A 52 1.48 -4.86 -2.61
CA LEU A 52 1.15 -5.18 -1.23
C LEU A 52 1.69 -4.14 -0.25
N ALA A 53 0.94 -3.99 0.84
CA ALA A 53 1.38 -3.28 2.02
C ALA A 53 0.87 -3.94 3.30
N LEU A 54 1.54 -3.66 4.42
CA LEU A 54 1.00 -3.85 5.75
C LEU A 54 0.47 -2.53 6.28
N GLU A 55 -0.78 -2.52 6.72
CA GLU A 55 -1.41 -1.38 7.38
C GLU A 55 -1.66 -1.72 8.84
N LEU A 56 -1.24 -0.84 9.74
CA LEU A 56 -1.55 -1.01 11.15
C LEU A 56 -2.95 -0.48 11.45
N SER A 57 -3.83 -1.36 11.90
CA SER A 57 -5.17 -1.00 12.40
C SER A 57 -5.19 -0.75 13.90
N THR A 58 -4.15 -1.17 14.63
CA THR A 58 -3.92 -0.85 16.03
C THR A 58 -2.44 -0.54 16.22
N ALA A 59 -2.15 0.54 16.97
CA ALA A 59 -0.78 0.97 17.22
C ALA A 59 0.03 -0.14 17.92
N SER A 60 1.31 -0.27 17.55
CA SER A 60 2.26 -1.13 18.26
C SER A 60 3.05 -0.32 19.28
N SER A 61 3.48 -0.98 20.36
CA SER A 61 4.31 -0.38 21.40
C SER A 61 5.71 -0.97 21.48
N ALA A 62 5.92 -2.15 20.87
CA ALA A 62 7.24 -2.79 20.79
C ALA A 62 7.23 -3.88 19.69
N GLY A 63 8.45 -4.30 19.33
CA GLY A 63 8.69 -5.34 18.33
C GLY A 63 9.06 -4.75 16.97
N THR A 64 10.06 -5.35 16.35
CA THR A 64 10.54 -4.99 15.00
C THR A 64 10.63 -6.25 14.12
N PRO A 65 9.50 -6.97 13.91
CA PRO A 65 9.54 -8.17 13.08
C PRO A 65 9.86 -7.80 11.63
N THR A 66 10.35 -8.78 10.88
CA THR A 66 10.26 -8.76 9.43
C THR A 66 8.97 -9.46 9.01
N CYS A 67 8.44 -9.09 7.85
CA CYS A 67 7.32 -9.80 7.25
C CYS A 67 7.63 -10.06 5.78
N ALA A 68 7.64 -11.33 5.40
CA ALA A 68 7.76 -11.76 4.01
C ALA A 68 6.44 -12.36 3.53
N VAL A 69 6.08 -12.10 2.28
CA VAL A 69 4.87 -12.62 1.66
C VAL A 69 5.24 -13.51 0.48
N THR A 70 4.71 -14.74 0.45
CA THR A 70 4.80 -15.62 -0.71
C THR A 70 3.61 -15.37 -1.63
N TYR A 71 3.88 -15.14 -2.91
CA TYR A 71 2.85 -14.79 -3.88
C TYR A 71 3.09 -15.43 -5.25
N THR A 72 2.05 -15.39 -6.10
CA THR A 72 2.12 -15.63 -7.54
C THR A 72 2.06 -14.27 -8.23
N ASN A 73 3.00 -14.00 -9.13
CA ASN A 73 3.02 -12.72 -9.86
C ASN A 73 1.93 -12.67 -10.95
N SER A 74 1.73 -11.49 -11.55
CA SER A 74 0.74 -11.27 -12.61
C SER A 74 0.98 -12.11 -13.86
N ALA A 75 2.22 -12.54 -14.11
CA ALA A 75 2.56 -13.47 -15.18
C ALA A 75 2.26 -14.96 -14.85
N GLY A 76 1.69 -15.26 -13.69
CA GLY A 76 1.35 -16.61 -13.24
C GLY A 76 2.51 -17.41 -12.64
N THR A 77 3.68 -16.80 -12.39
CA THR A 77 4.81 -17.48 -11.76
C THR A 77 4.62 -17.50 -10.25
N GLY A 78 4.51 -18.68 -9.67
CA GLY A 78 4.36 -18.89 -8.22
C GLY A 78 5.66 -18.87 -7.44
N SER A 79 5.53 -19.04 -6.12
CA SER A 79 6.67 -19.11 -5.17
C SER A 79 7.58 -17.88 -5.20
N ARG A 80 7.02 -16.73 -5.54
CA ARG A 80 7.71 -15.44 -5.47
C ARG A 80 7.67 -14.93 -4.04
N THR A 81 8.67 -14.13 -3.65
CA THR A 81 8.74 -13.56 -2.29
C THR A 81 8.80 -12.05 -2.36
N ALA A 82 7.88 -11.39 -1.66
CA ALA A 82 7.90 -9.97 -1.42
C ALA A 82 8.38 -9.69 0.02
N ASN A 83 9.25 -8.69 0.17
CA ASN A 83 9.77 -8.24 1.44
C ASN A 83 9.39 -6.79 1.70
N LEU A 84 9.24 -6.40 2.97
CA LEU A 84 9.01 -5.00 3.32
C LEU A 84 10.17 -4.12 2.85
N ILE A 85 9.85 -2.99 2.23
CA ILE A 85 10.82 -1.96 1.86
C ILE A 85 11.29 -1.26 3.13
N ASP A 86 10.32 -0.87 3.96
CA ASP A 86 10.55 -0.20 5.23
C ASP A 86 10.42 -1.22 6.35
N GLY A 87 11.35 -1.24 7.30
CA GLY A 87 11.27 -2.14 8.46
C GLY A 87 10.19 -1.67 9.45
N PHE A 88 9.78 -2.59 10.33
CA PHE A 88 8.96 -2.21 11.48
C PHE A 88 9.75 -1.30 12.43
N SER A 89 9.14 -0.22 12.86
CA SER A 89 9.58 0.56 14.02
C SER A 89 9.03 -0.07 15.30
N ALA A 90 9.76 0.09 16.41
CA ALA A 90 9.31 -0.46 17.70
C ALA A 90 7.93 0.08 18.11
N THR A 91 7.68 1.34 17.80
CA THR A 91 6.38 1.99 18.02
C THR A 91 5.85 2.52 16.69
N MET A 92 4.66 2.10 16.32
CA MET A 92 4.02 2.54 15.07
C MET A 92 2.58 2.96 15.36
N ALA A 93 2.17 4.06 14.76
CA ALA A 93 0.81 4.59 14.88
C ALA A 93 -0.18 3.79 14.02
N VAL A 94 -1.46 3.91 14.34
CA VAL A 94 -2.56 3.49 13.47
C VAL A 94 -2.46 4.21 12.14
N GLY A 95 -2.72 3.50 11.04
CA GLY A 95 -2.61 4.02 9.68
C GLY A 95 -1.18 3.99 9.11
N SER A 96 -0.17 3.54 9.88
CA SER A 96 1.15 3.26 9.30
C SER A 96 1.04 2.25 8.18
N PHE A 97 1.61 2.59 7.02
CA PHE A 97 1.49 1.83 5.78
C PHE A 97 2.88 1.44 5.27
N LEU A 98 3.24 0.17 5.46
CA LEU A 98 4.55 -0.40 5.11
C LEU A 98 4.44 -1.14 3.78
N ARG A 99 5.15 -0.66 2.78
CA ARG A 99 5.11 -1.23 1.42
C ARG A 99 5.99 -2.45 1.28
N TYR A 100 5.59 -3.34 0.39
CA TYR A 100 6.42 -4.47 -0.04
C TYR A 100 7.16 -4.15 -1.34
N ASN A 101 8.37 -4.67 -1.44
CA ASN A 101 9.11 -4.76 -2.70
C ASN A 101 8.85 -6.14 -3.30
N LEU A 102 8.36 -6.16 -4.53
CA LEU A 102 8.19 -7.42 -5.28
C LEU A 102 9.55 -7.95 -5.72
N GLN A 103 9.60 -9.22 -6.05
CA GLN A 103 10.81 -9.80 -6.61
C GLN A 103 11.15 -9.15 -7.96
N ALA A 104 12.44 -8.99 -8.23
CA ALA A 104 12.90 -8.32 -9.45
C ALA A 104 12.26 -8.89 -10.72
N GLY A 105 11.76 -8.00 -11.57
CA GLY A 105 11.07 -8.31 -12.82
C GLY A 105 9.57 -8.53 -12.70
N ASP A 106 9.00 -8.54 -11.49
CA ASP A 106 7.55 -8.66 -11.31
C ASP A 106 6.87 -7.29 -11.39
N THR A 107 5.77 -7.23 -12.13
CA THR A 107 4.97 -6.01 -12.37
C THR A 107 3.69 -5.97 -11.53
N GLY A 108 3.35 -7.08 -10.85
CA GLY A 108 2.16 -7.15 -10.03
C GLY A 108 1.93 -8.53 -9.43
N ILE A 109 0.84 -8.67 -8.69
CA ILE A 109 0.49 -9.84 -7.90
C ILE A 109 -0.87 -10.39 -8.33
N LEU A 110 -0.88 -11.66 -8.79
CA LEU A 110 -2.10 -12.39 -9.12
C LEU A 110 -2.78 -12.96 -7.86
N SER A 111 -1.99 -13.51 -6.92
CA SER A 111 -2.53 -14.12 -5.70
C SER A 111 -1.48 -14.23 -4.59
N ILE A 112 -1.93 -14.33 -3.34
CA ILE A 112 -1.09 -14.45 -2.16
C ILE A 112 -1.27 -15.85 -1.56
N GLN A 113 -0.19 -16.53 -1.20
CA GLN A 113 -0.23 -17.86 -0.59
C GLN A 113 0.00 -17.83 0.91
N SER A 114 0.94 -17.01 1.38
CA SER A 114 1.23 -16.90 2.81
C SER A 114 1.90 -15.59 3.18
N ALA A 115 1.77 -15.20 4.45
CA ALA A 115 2.58 -14.16 5.07
C ALA A 115 3.33 -14.75 6.26
N ASN A 116 4.59 -14.36 6.44
CA ASN A 116 5.46 -14.88 7.49
C ASN A 116 6.02 -13.73 8.34
N LEU A 117 5.55 -13.62 9.58
CA LEU A 117 6.12 -12.71 10.56
C LEU A 117 7.25 -13.41 11.33
N SER A 118 8.41 -12.77 11.44
CA SER A 118 9.56 -13.31 12.18
C SER A 118 9.38 -13.25 13.70
N ALA A 119 8.53 -12.36 14.21
CA ALA A 119 8.20 -12.19 15.62
C ALA A 119 6.83 -11.52 15.78
N THR A 120 6.29 -11.54 17.00
CA THR A 120 5.05 -10.84 17.32
C THR A 120 5.27 -9.35 17.56
N LEU A 121 4.22 -8.56 17.36
CA LEU A 121 4.14 -7.15 17.73
C LEU A 121 3.47 -7.02 19.09
N THR A 122 4.02 -6.19 19.97
CA THR A 122 3.34 -5.87 21.24
C THR A 122 2.20 -4.86 20.96
N GLY A 123 0.97 -5.30 21.17
CA GLY A 123 -0.25 -4.48 21.00
C GLY A 123 -0.70 -4.28 19.56
N GLY A 124 0.20 -4.35 18.58
CA GLY A 124 -0.10 -4.06 17.18
C GLY A 124 -1.01 -5.07 16.50
N VAL A 125 -1.86 -4.58 15.61
CA VAL A 125 -2.66 -5.38 14.67
C VAL A 125 -2.39 -4.89 13.26
N CYS A 126 -1.98 -5.83 12.39
CA CYS A 126 -1.68 -5.57 10.99
C CYS A 126 -2.74 -6.17 10.07
N ASN A 127 -3.06 -5.43 9.03
CA ASN A 127 -3.77 -5.95 7.86
C ASN A 127 -2.81 -6.03 6.68
N LEU A 128 -2.81 -7.14 5.97
CA LEU A 128 -2.20 -7.24 4.65
C LEU A 128 -3.18 -6.63 3.64
N VAL A 129 -2.71 -5.68 2.85
CA VAL A 129 -3.51 -4.91 1.90
C VAL A 129 -2.98 -5.13 0.49
N ALA A 130 -3.86 -5.50 -0.45
CA ALA A 130 -3.58 -5.45 -1.88
C ALA A 130 -4.15 -4.15 -2.44
N TYR A 131 -3.33 -3.41 -3.18
CA TYR A 131 -3.70 -2.10 -3.73
C TYR A 131 -3.03 -1.85 -5.07
N ARG A 132 -3.61 -0.96 -5.86
CA ARG A 132 -2.94 -0.35 -7.02
C ARG A 132 -2.79 1.15 -6.82
N VAL A 133 -1.78 1.73 -7.45
CA VAL A 133 -1.61 3.18 -7.47
C VAL A 133 -2.39 3.74 -8.66
N ILE A 134 -3.22 4.76 -8.42
CA ILE A 134 -3.97 5.49 -9.43
C ILE A 134 -3.18 6.72 -9.87
N ALA A 135 -2.67 7.49 -8.89
CA ALA A 135 -1.94 8.71 -9.15
C ALA A 135 -0.90 8.97 -8.07
N SER A 136 0.12 9.74 -8.42
CA SER A 136 1.09 10.27 -7.47
C SER A 136 1.18 11.79 -7.62
N LEU A 137 1.33 12.46 -6.48
CA LEU A 137 1.47 13.90 -6.41
C LEU A 137 2.64 14.25 -5.51
N GLU A 138 3.60 14.99 -6.01
CA GLU A 138 4.72 15.48 -5.22
C GLU A 138 4.28 16.61 -4.28
N ILE A 139 4.66 16.52 -3.01
CA ILE A 139 4.53 17.58 -2.01
C ILE A 139 5.93 18.14 -1.79
N THR A 140 6.22 19.29 -2.41
CA THR A 140 7.58 19.83 -2.48
C THR A 140 7.98 20.62 -1.25
N SER A 141 7.03 21.37 -0.66
CA SER A 141 7.29 22.14 0.57
C SER A 141 6.00 22.55 1.28
N ALA A 142 6.16 23.12 2.48
CA ALA A 142 5.04 23.61 3.28
C ALA A 142 4.27 24.73 2.55
N HIS A 143 2.95 24.65 2.64
CA HIS A 143 2.01 25.66 2.14
C HIS A 143 2.08 25.94 0.63
N ILE A 144 2.86 25.18 -0.14
CA ILE A 144 2.86 25.24 -1.60
C ILE A 144 1.88 24.20 -2.12
N PRO A 145 0.76 24.62 -2.72
CA PRO A 145 -0.19 23.68 -3.28
C PRO A 145 0.37 23.06 -4.57
N ASN A 146 0.13 21.78 -4.73
CA ASN A 146 0.36 21.08 -5.98
C ASN A 146 -0.90 20.33 -6.39
N ALA A 147 -1.11 20.16 -7.68
CA ALA A 147 -2.30 19.52 -8.23
C ALA A 147 -1.91 18.64 -9.43
N VAL A 148 -2.69 17.61 -9.63
CA VAL A 148 -2.60 16.71 -10.78
C VAL A 148 -4.01 16.44 -11.27
N ASP A 149 -4.20 16.41 -12.56
CA ASP A 149 -5.49 16.12 -13.19
C ASP A 149 -5.35 14.96 -14.20
N VAL A 150 -6.49 14.35 -14.53
CA VAL A 150 -6.54 13.19 -15.41
C VAL A 150 -6.14 13.51 -16.86
N LEU A 151 -6.39 14.73 -17.31
CA LEU A 151 -6.16 15.13 -18.71
C LEU A 151 -4.67 15.30 -19.00
N THR A 152 -3.92 15.83 -18.03
CA THR A 152 -2.49 16.11 -18.21
C THR A 152 -1.60 14.99 -17.75
N SER A 153 -2.05 14.13 -16.81
CA SER A 153 -1.22 13.09 -16.20
C SER A 153 -1.42 11.69 -16.77
N GLY A 154 -2.47 11.48 -17.60
CA GLY A 154 -2.79 10.14 -18.10
C GLY A 154 -3.13 9.15 -16.99
N MET A 155 -3.75 9.62 -15.90
CA MET A 155 -4.13 8.74 -14.79
C MET A 155 -4.96 7.54 -15.26
N PRO A 156 -4.72 6.34 -14.71
CA PRO A 156 -5.54 5.19 -15.01
C PRO A 156 -6.97 5.39 -14.51
N ARG A 157 -7.89 4.71 -15.17
CA ARG A 157 -9.32 4.76 -14.84
C ARG A 157 -9.58 4.36 -13.38
N ILE A 158 -10.48 5.08 -12.73
CA ILE A 158 -11.14 4.65 -11.49
C ILE A 158 -12.36 3.84 -11.90
N TYR A 159 -12.43 2.59 -11.45
CA TYR A 159 -13.49 1.66 -11.80
C TYR A 159 -14.65 1.75 -10.82
N ASP A 160 -15.83 1.29 -11.24
CA ASP A 160 -16.96 1.14 -10.34
C ASP A 160 -16.60 0.21 -9.18
N GLY A 161 -16.94 0.62 -7.98
CA GLY A 161 -16.61 -0.10 -6.75
C GLY A 161 -15.14 0.04 -6.32
N SER A 162 -14.36 0.95 -6.92
CA SER A 162 -13.05 1.33 -6.37
C SER A 162 -13.20 1.86 -4.94
N ALA A 163 -12.20 1.56 -4.11
CA ALA A 163 -12.10 2.04 -2.73
C ALA A 163 -10.87 2.95 -2.60
N PRO A 164 -10.97 4.22 -3.06
CA PRO A 164 -9.83 5.13 -3.06
C PRO A 164 -9.39 5.50 -1.65
N PHE A 165 -8.08 5.57 -1.45
CA PHE A 165 -7.47 6.04 -0.22
C PHE A 165 -6.15 6.74 -0.52
N LEU A 166 -5.70 7.58 0.40
CA LEU A 166 -4.48 8.36 0.26
C LEU A 166 -3.38 7.77 1.15
N VAL A 167 -2.17 7.69 0.58
CA VAL A 167 -0.95 7.33 1.31
C VAL A 167 0.07 8.44 1.14
N PHE A 168 0.54 9.01 2.24
CA PHE A 168 1.63 9.97 2.20
C PHE A 168 2.94 9.26 2.54
N LEU A 169 3.92 9.40 1.65
CA LEU A 169 5.28 8.89 1.80
C LEU A 169 6.20 10.08 2.11
N PRO A 170 6.52 10.34 3.38
CA PRO A 170 7.37 11.46 3.74
C PRO A 170 8.83 11.20 3.31
N SER A 171 9.54 12.28 2.96
CA SER A 171 10.97 12.22 2.64
C SER A 171 11.86 12.14 3.89
N SER A 172 11.30 12.35 5.08
CA SER A 172 11.99 12.28 6.37
C SER A 172 11.03 11.86 7.50
N THR A 173 11.57 11.60 8.67
CA THR A 173 10.85 11.05 9.85
C THR A 173 9.97 12.05 10.61
N GLY A 174 9.91 13.31 10.22
CA GLY A 174 9.05 14.29 10.87
C GLY A 174 7.58 14.11 10.50
N GLY A 175 6.69 14.49 11.39
CA GLY A 175 5.25 14.49 11.11
C GLY A 175 4.82 15.68 10.27
N THR A 176 3.87 15.48 9.38
CA THR A 176 3.19 16.57 8.66
C THR A 176 1.70 16.26 8.53
N VAL A 177 0.91 17.32 8.35
CA VAL A 177 -0.49 17.23 7.96
C VAL A 177 -0.57 17.59 6.48
N VAL A 178 -1.14 16.72 5.68
CA VAL A 178 -1.42 16.99 4.26
C VAL A 178 -2.89 17.33 4.13
N SER A 179 -3.19 18.49 3.54
CA SER A 179 -4.55 18.97 3.32
C SER A 179 -4.78 19.23 1.83
N GLY A 180 -6.00 18.99 1.37
CA GLY A 180 -6.35 19.22 -0.04
C GLY A 180 -7.73 18.69 -0.39
N THR A 181 -8.07 18.75 -1.67
CA THR A 181 -9.33 18.27 -2.20
C THR A 181 -9.09 17.21 -3.26
N TYR A 182 -9.82 16.12 -3.17
CA TYR A 182 -9.94 15.10 -4.20
C TYR A 182 -11.32 15.23 -4.84
N ILE A 183 -11.37 15.26 -6.16
CA ILE A 183 -12.60 15.35 -6.95
C ILE A 183 -12.62 14.16 -7.91
N GLU A 184 -13.71 13.41 -7.89
CA GLU A 184 -14.00 12.34 -8.82
C GLU A 184 -15.19 12.74 -9.69
N THR A 185 -15.07 12.53 -10.99
CA THR A 185 -16.13 12.83 -11.97
C THR A 185 -16.47 11.55 -12.72
N HIS A 186 -17.76 11.33 -12.90
CA HIS A 186 -18.26 10.29 -13.78
C HIS A 186 -18.45 10.85 -15.18
N GLY A 187 -17.93 10.14 -16.20
CA GLY A 187 -18.09 10.43 -17.60
C GLY A 187 -18.92 9.38 -18.32
#